data_c51b163c0a4938815c577cee89a173e2
#
_entry.id   c51b163c0a4938815c577cee89a173e2
#
_cell.length_a   1.000
_cell.length_b   1.000
_cell.length_c   1.000
_cell.angle_alpha   90.00
_cell.angle_beta   90.00
_cell.angle_gamma   90.00
#
_symmetry.space_group_name_H-M   'P 1'
#
loop_
_entity.id
_entity.type
_entity.pdbx_description
1 polymer ?
#
loop_
_entity_poly.entity_id
_entity_poly.type
_entity_poly.pdbx_seq_one_letter_code
_entity_poly.pdbx_strand_id
1 'polypeptide(L)'
;VMNTGFRLGKTSMLALSPATNSITANSSRSDAYYLQGAAATVAIGRHTDFTVFASYRKIDATLNDDGDIRTILKTGYHRTPSEMQRKHNASQSATGGNLQWRNNGFHLGATAIYTSFDKSLRPDDSHLFRRYYPHGKHFWNAGIDYGYICHRLNINGETAINNDNAIATLNSISYRFLPNLTATAIQRFYSYRYYSLFSSSFSDGGSIQNESGIYAGITWMPIARLSILAYTDYAYFPWAKYQISEASHSWDNLIQATYSIKRFTLLM
;
A
#
# COMPACT_ATOMS: atom_id res chain seq x y z
N VAL A 1 -3.46 -10.64 -9.39
CA VAL A 1 -2.41 -11.63 -9.10
C VAL A 1 -1.21 -11.23 -9.92
N MET A 2 -0.21 -10.65 -9.29
CA MET A 2 1.07 -10.43 -9.95
C MET A 2 1.69 -11.79 -10.23
N ASN A 3 2.07 -12.01 -11.48
CA ASN A 3 2.89 -13.14 -11.84
C ASN A 3 4.26 -12.97 -11.18
N THR A 4 4.48 -13.68 -10.12
CA THR A 4 5.72 -13.67 -9.37
C THR A 4 6.73 -14.57 -10.04
N GLY A 5 7.24 -14.15 -11.20
CA GLY A 5 8.56 -14.61 -11.60
C GLY A 5 9.53 -14.28 -10.45
N PHE A 6 10.55 -15.09 -10.25
CA PHE A 6 11.59 -14.82 -9.25
C PHE A 6 12.17 -13.43 -9.51
N ARG A 7 11.89 -12.48 -8.60
CA ARG A 7 12.40 -11.11 -8.65
C ARG A 7 13.24 -10.87 -7.42
N LEU A 8 14.43 -10.37 -7.62
CA LEU A 8 15.29 -9.93 -6.54
C LEU A 8 14.93 -8.48 -6.15
N GLY A 9 14.85 -8.22 -4.86
CA GLY A 9 14.71 -6.88 -4.32
C GLY A 9 13.45 -6.13 -4.78
N LYS A 10 13.57 -4.82 -4.93
CA LYS A 10 12.48 -3.87 -5.23
C LYS A 10 12.31 -3.59 -6.73
N THR A 11 12.67 -4.52 -7.60
CA THR A 11 12.62 -4.35 -9.07
C THR A 11 11.21 -4.11 -9.61
N SER A 12 10.17 -4.52 -8.88
CA SER A 12 8.77 -4.27 -9.27
C SER A 12 8.43 -2.77 -9.35
N MET A 13 9.16 -1.92 -8.65
CA MET A 13 8.95 -0.48 -8.67
C MET A 13 9.41 0.17 -9.99
N LEU A 14 10.19 -0.53 -10.81
CA LEU A 14 10.58 -0.05 -12.14
C LEU A 14 9.45 -0.14 -13.18
N ALA A 15 8.39 -0.90 -12.91
CA ALA A 15 7.26 -1.10 -13.80
C ALA A 15 5.95 -0.62 -13.13
N LEU A 16 5.91 0.66 -12.76
CA LEU A 16 4.73 1.26 -12.14
C LEU A 16 3.59 1.36 -13.15
N SER A 17 2.44 0.83 -12.76
CA SER A 17 1.18 1.06 -13.46
C SER A 17 0.31 2.00 -12.63
N PRO A 18 -0.48 2.87 -13.28
CA PRO A 18 -1.43 3.71 -12.57
C PRO A 18 -2.41 2.84 -11.76
N ALA A 19 -2.73 3.29 -10.57
CA ALA A 19 -3.75 2.65 -9.77
C ALA A 19 -5.11 2.76 -10.46
N THR A 20 -5.86 1.66 -10.50
CA THR A 20 -7.26 1.69 -10.90
C THR A 20 -8.10 1.85 -9.64
N ASN A 21 -8.72 3.02 -9.49
CA ASN A 21 -9.62 3.30 -8.37
C ASN A 21 -11.00 2.69 -8.64
N SER A 22 -11.08 1.37 -8.71
CA SER A 22 -12.34 0.65 -8.91
C SER A 22 -12.53 -0.41 -7.83
N ILE A 23 -13.78 -0.58 -7.41
CA ILE A 23 -14.15 -1.71 -6.55
C ILE A 23 -14.23 -2.95 -7.43
N THR A 24 -13.46 -3.96 -7.11
CA THR A 24 -13.43 -5.23 -7.82
C THR A 24 -13.85 -6.36 -6.90
N ALA A 25 -14.42 -7.42 -7.49
CA ALA A 25 -14.74 -8.62 -6.73
C ALA A 25 -13.46 -9.22 -6.09
N ASN A 26 -13.56 -9.58 -4.80
CA ASN A 26 -12.44 -10.22 -4.12
C ASN A 26 -12.25 -11.64 -4.63
N SER A 27 -11.11 -11.90 -5.23
CA SER A 27 -10.68 -13.24 -5.67
C SER A 27 -9.54 -13.82 -4.81
N SER A 28 -9.11 -13.09 -3.78
CA SER A 28 -8.05 -13.52 -2.87
C SER A 28 -8.55 -14.55 -1.87
N ARG A 29 -7.69 -15.50 -1.51
CA ARG A 29 -7.91 -16.41 -0.39
C ARG A 29 -7.48 -15.83 0.96
N SER A 30 -7.09 -14.56 0.99
CA SER A 30 -6.68 -13.86 2.20
C SER A 30 -7.89 -13.31 2.93
N ASP A 31 -8.05 -13.64 4.21
CA ASP A 31 -9.11 -13.11 5.08
C ASP A 31 -8.83 -11.70 5.62
N ALA A 32 -7.71 -11.08 5.21
CA ALA A 32 -7.26 -9.85 5.82
C ALA A 32 -7.81 -8.58 5.16
N TYR A 33 -7.89 -8.56 3.83
CA TYR A 33 -8.02 -7.31 3.07
C TYR A 33 -9.20 -7.37 2.08
N TYR A 34 -10.40 -7.62 2.59
CA TYR A 34 -11.62 -7.54 1.78
C TYR A 34 -12.70 -6.74 2.52
N LEU A 35 -13.63 -6.22 1.75
CA LEU A 35 -14.85 -5.60 2.23
C LEU A 35 -16.02 -6.54 1.90
N GLN A 36 -16.95 -6.67 2.84
CA GLN A 36 -18.17 -7.47 2.66
C GLN A 36 -19.37 -6.56 2.77
N GLY A 37 -20.04 -6.32 1.65
CA GLY A 37 -21.13 -5.37 1.64
C GLY A 37 -21.61 -5.02 0.24
N ALA A 38 -22.07 -3.80 0.07
CA ALA A 38 -22.54 -3.29 -1.20
C ALA A 38 -21.72 -2.07 -1.65
N ALA A 39 -21.61 -1.91 -2.95
CA ALA A 39 -20.98 -0.77 -3.58
C ALA A 39 -21.72 -0.37 -4.85
N ALA A 40 -21.68 0.91 -5.17
CA ALA A 40 -22.24 1.45 -6.40
C ALA A 40 -21.31 2.49 -6.99
N THR A 41 -21.17 2.47 -8.30
CA THR A 41 -20.45 3.52 -9.06
C THR A 41 -21.42 4.17 -10.03
N VAL A 42 -21.43 5.49 -10.03
CA VAL A 42 -22.27 6.31 -10.90
C VAL A 42 -21.37 7.23 -11.72
N ALA A 43 -21.50 7.19 -13.03
CA ALA A 43 -20.84 8.14 -13.92
C ALA A 43 -21.54 9.51 -13.87
N ILE A 44 -20.78 10.56 -13.54
CA ILE A 44 -21.24 11.95 -13.51
C ILE A 44 -20.70 12.66 -14.76
N GLY A 45 -21.47 12.66 -15.82
CA GLY A 45 -21.02 13.19 -17.11
C GLY A 45 -20.03 12.24 -17.81
N ARG A 46 -19.05 12.80 -18.56
CA ARG A 46 -18.16 12.03 -19.44
C ARG A 46 -16.81 11.68 -18.82
N HIS A 47 -16.45 12.33 -17.73
CA HIS A 47 -15.08 12.31 -17.21
C HIS A 47 -15.01 12.04 -15.71
N THR A 48 -16.15 11.94 -15.03
CA THR A 48 -16.19 11.84 -13.57
C THR A 48 -17.00 10.62 -13.15
N ASP A 49 -16.40 9.80 -12.30
CA ASP A 49 -17.05 8.67 -11.65
C ASP A 49 -17.14 8.92 -10.14
N PHE A 50 -18.28 8.62 -9.57
CA PHE A 50 -18.51 8.65 -8.12
C PHE A 50 -18.83 7.26 -7.64
N THR A 51 -18.03 6.74 -6.72
CA THR A 51 -18.18 5.43 -6.13
C THR A 51 -18.45 5.55 -4.63
N VAL A 52 -19.44 4.81 -4.13
CA VAL A 52 -19.71 4.69 -2.70
C VAL A 52 -19.78 3.22 -2.31
N PHE A 53 -19.44 2.92 -1.06
CA PHE A 53 -19.54 1.58 -0.53
C PHE A 53 -19.89 1.58 0.95
N ALA A 54 -20.52 0.48 1.39
CA ALA A 54 -20.74 0.16 2.78
C ALA A 54 -20.44 -1.32 3.02
N SER A 55 -19.72 -1.61 4.09
CA SER A 55 -19.25 -2.95 4.42
C SER A 55 -19.48 -3.24 5.90
N TYR A 56 -19.90 -4.45 6.20
CA TYR A 56 -19.94 -4.99 7.55
C TYR A 56 -19.42 -6.42 7.53
N ARG A 57 -18.47 -6.73 8.43
CA ARG A 57 -17.95 -8.08 8.56
C ARG A 57 -17.58 -8.41 10.01
N LYS A 58 -17.67 -9.69 10.35
CA LYS A 58 -17.04 -10.23 11.54
C LYS A 58 -15.57 -10.47 11.27
N ILE A 59 -14.73 -10.15 12.24
CA ILE A 59 -13.29 -10.30 12.16
C ILE A 59 -12.76 -11.16 13.29
N ASP A 60 -11.64 -11.79 13.04
CA ASP A 60 -10.90 -12.56 14.04
C ASP A 60 -9.95 -11.64 14.80
N ALA A 61 -9.99 -11.67 16.12
CA ALA A 61 -9.19 -10.80 16.93
C ALA A 61 -8.63 -11.52 18.19
N THR A 62 -7.45 -11.11 18.60
CA THR A 62 -6.97 -11.38 19.96
C THR A 62 -7.49 -10.26 20.85
N LEU A 63 -8.21 -10.61 21.90
CA LEU A 63 -8.75 -9.66 22.85
C LEU A 63 -7.81 -9.56 24.08
N ASN A 64 -7.85 -8.39 24.74
CA ASN A 64 -7.31 -8.17 26.07
C ASN A 64 -8.29 -8.72 27.12
N ASP A 65 -7.86 -8.75 28.39
CA ASP A 65 -8.70 -9.19 29.52
C ASP A 65 -9.95 -8.31 29.69
N ASP A 66 -9.87 -7.03 29.29
CA ASP A 66 -10.99 -6.06 29.27
C ASP A 66 -11.97 -6.29 28.12
N GLY A 67 -11.67 -7.22 27.20
CA GLY A 67 -12.48 -7.51 26.02
C GLY A 67 -12.21 -6.58 24.81
N ASP A 68 -11.26 -5.64 24.91
CA ASP A 68 -10.83 -4.79 23.81
C ASP A 68 -9.93 -5.53 22.80
N ILE A 69 -9.92 -5.09 21.54
CA ILE A 69 -9.12 -5.71 20.49
C ILE A 69 -7.65 -5.37 20.69
N ARG A 70 -6.84 -6.37 21.03
CA ARG A 70 -5.38 -6.25 21.07
C ARG A 70 -4.75 -6.33 19.69
N THR A 71 -5.22 -7.26 18.85
CA THR A 71 -4.67 -7.47 17.51
C THR A 71 -5.74 -8.05 16.59
N ILE A 72 -5.88 -7.48 15.40
CA ILE A 72 -6.71 -8.04 14.33
C ILE A 72 -5.91 -9.13 13.62
N LEU A 73 -6.46 -10.34 13.59
CA LEU A 73 -5.82 -11.49 12.94
C LEU A 73 -6.08 -11.46 11.44
N LYS A 74 -5.04 -11.77 10.67
CA LYS A 74 -5.06 -11.70 9.20
C LYS A 74 -4.89 -13.07 8.53
N THR A 75 -4.80 -14.14 9.31
CA THR A 75 -4.48 -15.47 8.79
C THR A 75 -5.68 -16.35 8.50
N GLY A 76 -6.85 -16.09 9.13
CA GLY A 76 -8.08 -16.87 8.97
C GLY A 76 -7.95 -18.35 9.38
N TYR A 77 -6.97 -18.69 10.25
CA TYR A 77 -6.79 -20.05 10.71
C TYR A 77 -7.72 -20.38 11.87
N HIS A 78 -8.45 -21.50 11.78
CA HIS A 78 -9.38 -22.00 12.79
C HIS A 78 -9.15 -23.51 13.03
N ARG A 79 -7.92 -23.91 13.32
CA ARG A 79 -7.48 -25.32 13.40
C ARG A 79 -7.33 -25.83 14.82
N THR A 80 -7.08 -24.93 15.78
CA THR A 80 -6.87 -25.26 17.19
C THR A 80 -7.96 -24.64 18.05
N PRO A 81 -8.21 -25.15 19.28
CA PRO A 81 -9.17 -24.56 20.21
C PRO A 81 -8.90 -23.07 20.48
N SER A 82 -7.65 -22.66 20.59
CA SER A 82 -7.27 -21.25 20.80
C SER A 82 -7.50 -20.38 19.56
N GLU A 83 -7.34 -20.91 18.35
CA GLU A 83 -7.69 -20.21 17.10
C GLU A 83 -9.22 -20.08 16.97
N MET A 84 -9.98 -21.13 17.33
CA MET A 84 -11.45 -21.13 17.33
C MET A 84 -12.04 -20.11 18.31
N GLN A 85 -11.43 -19.87 19.47
CA GLN A 85 -11.87 -18.84 20.42
C GLN A 85 -11.73 -17.42 19.87
N ARG A 86 -10.84 -17.20 18.92
CA ARG A 86 -10.58 -15.92 18.27
C ARG A 86 -11.42 -15.68 17.02
N LYS A 87 -12.16 -16.72 16.59
CA LYS A 87 -12.98 -16.67 15.38
C LYS A 87 -14.16 -15.74 15.57
N HIS A 88 -14.31 -14.76 14.67
CA HIS A 88 -15.45 -13.88 14.56
C HIS A 88 -15.87 -13.21 15.89
N ASN A 89 -14.91 -12.93 16.77
CA ASN A 89 -15.15 -12.41 18.11
C ASN A 89 -15.20 -10.87 18.19
N ALA A 90 -15.02 -10.20 17.06
CA ALA A 90 -15.21 -8.76 16.90
C ALA A 90 -15.88 -8.46 15.56
N SER A 91 -16.38 -7.23 15.38
CA SER A 91 -16.98 -6.78 14.11
C SER A 91 -16.43 -5.45 13.66
N GLN A 92 -16.39 -5.27 12.34
CA GLN A 92 -15.89 -4.11 11.65
C GLN A 92 -16.91 -3.61 10.65
N SER A 93 -17.26 -2.32 10.74
CA SER A 93 -18.03 -1.60 9.74
C SER A 93 -17.12 -0.63 9.01
N ALA A 94 -17.26 -0.52 7.70
CA ALA A 94 -16.52 0.45 6.91
C ALA A 94 -17.46 1.07 5.86
N THR A 95 -17.42 2.38 5.74
CA THR A 95 -18.15 3.14 4.72
C THR A 95 -17.19 4.11 4.06
N GLY A 96 -17.39 4.39 2.80
CA GLY A 96 -16.52 5.33 2.12
C GLY A 96 -16.99 5.68 0.72
N GLY A 97 -16.26 6.57 0.10
CA GLY A 97 -16.51 6.98 -1.27
C GLY A 97 -15.23 7.48 -1.95
N ASN A 98 -15.31 7.45 -3.27
CA ASN A 98 -14.26 7.97 -4.16
C ASN A 98 -14.93 8.79 -5.26
N LEU A 99 -14.41 9.98 -5.49
CA LEU A 99 -14.73 10.82 -6.62
C LEU A 99 -13.51 10.87 -7.54
N GLN A 100 -13.65 10.46 -8.79
CA GLN A 100 -12.55 10.43 -9.73
C GLN A 100 -12.88 11.13 -11.02
N TRP A 101 -12.01 12.05 -11.43
CA TRP A 101 -12.05 12.74 -12.70
C TRP A 101 -10.88 12.30 -13.58
N ARG A 102 -11.16 12.05 -14.87
CA ARG A 102 -10.15 11.66 -15.88
C ARG A 102 -10.38 12.40 -17.18
N ASN A 103 -9.35 13.01 -17.72
CA ASN A 103 -9.41 13.65 -19.03
C ASN A 103 -8.01 13.76 -19.67
N ASN A 104 -7.85 13.36 -20.94
CA ASN A 104 -6.64 13.54 -21.73
C ASN A 104 -5.33 13.13 -21.02
N GLY A 105 -5.33 11.97 -20.37
CA GLY A 105 -4.17 11.45 -19.65
C GLY A 105 -4.01 11.99 -18.22
N PHE A 106 -4.76 13.00 -17.83
CA PHE A 106 -4.84 13.46 -16.43
C PHE A 106 -5.85 12.65 -15.65
N HIS A 107 -5.56 12.40 -14.39
CA HIS A 107 -6.54 11.96 -13.39
C HIS A 107 -6.37 12.74 -12.09
N LEU A 108 -7.49 12.97 -11.43
CA LEU A 108 -7.56 13.54 -10.09
C LEU A 108 -8.65 12.80 -9.34
N GLY A 109 -8.32 12.28 -8.15
CA GLY A 109 -9.24 11.56 -7.30
C GLY A 109 -9.27 12.11 -5.89
N ALA A 110 -10.40 11.92 -5.23
CA ALA A 110 -10.56 12.17 -3.80
C ALA A 110 -11.26 10.98 -3.18
N THR A 111 -10.67 10.41 -2.13
CA THR A 111 -11.17 9.21 -1.44
C THR A 111 -11.33 9.52 0.04
N ALA A 112 -12.42 9.05 0.63
CA ALA A 112 -12.60 9.06 2.07
C ALA A 112 -13.17 7.73 2.55
N ILE A 113 -12.66 7.24 3.67
CA ILE A 113 -13.13 6.01 4.32
C ILE A 113 -13.28 6.24 5.82
N TYR A 114 -14.38 5.78 6.37
CA TYR A 114 -14.64 5.72 7.79
C TYR A 114 -14.82 4.27 8.22
N THR A 115 -14.13 3.88 9.29
CA THR A 115 -14.15 2.54 9.84
C THR A 115 -14.50 2.58 11.31
N SER A 116 -15.38 1.70 11.76
CA SER A 116 -15.72 1.53 13.16
C SER A 116 -15.70 0.07 13.58
N PHE A 117 -15.34 -0.16 14.85
CA PHE A 117 -15.34 -1.47 15.48
C PHE A 117 -16.34 -1.50 16.63
N ASP A 118 -16.94 -2.66 16.91
CA ASP A 118 -17.81 -2.88 18.07
C ASP A 118 -17.01 -2.78 19.38
N LYS A 119 -15.74 -3.19 19.36
CA LYS A 119 -14.80 -3.17 20.48
C LYS A 119 -13.68 -2.17 20.21
N SER A 120 -13.14 -1.56 21.26
CA SER A 120 -12.03 -0.62 21.10
C SER A 120 -10.76 -1.34 20.65
N LEU A 121 -10.03 -0.74 19.71
CA LEU A 121 -8.70 -1.20 19.35
C LEU A 121 -7.73 -0.66 20.41
N ARG A 122 -7.07 -1.57 21.11
CA ARG A 122 -6.12 -1.28 22.20
C ARG A 122 -4.91 -2.20 22.10
N PRO A 123 -4.02 -1.97 21.11
CA PRO A 123 -2.80 -2.73 20.97
C PRO A 123 -1.90 -2.54 22.20
N ASP A 124 -1.00 -3.51 22.41
CA ASP A 124 0.04 -3.39 23.42
C ASP A 124 1.05 -2.31 23.01
N ASP A 125 1.09 -1.22 23.74
CA ASP A 125 1.97 -0.05 23.55
C ASP A 125 3.14 0.02 24.54
N SER A 126 3.38 -1.04 25.31
CA SER A 126 4.50 -1.16 26.27
C SER A 126 5.87 -0.95 25.61
N HIS A 127 5.96 -1.24 24.32
CA HIS A 127 7.17 -1.05 23.54
C HIS A 127 7.15 0.27 22.77
N LEU A 128 8.26 1.00 22.78
CA LEU A 128 8.41 2.32 22.15
C LEU A 128 7.97 2.34 20.68
N PHE A 129 8.28 1.30 19.89
CA PHE A 129 7.93 1.21 18.47
C PHE A 129 6.42 1.05 18.21
N ARG A 130 5.63 0.67 19.24
CA ARG A 130 4.16 0.54 19.14
C ARG A 130 3.38 1.73 19.68
N ARG A 131 4.06 2.72 20.21
CA ARG A 131 3.44 3.88 20.89
C ARG A 131 2.41 4.64 20.03
N TYR A 132 2.59 4.61 18.72
CA TYR A 132 1.70 5.29 17.77
C TYR A 132 0.84 4.31 16.95
N TYR A 133 0.64 3.11 17.46
CA TYR A 133 -0.35 2.20 16.87
C TYR A 133 -1.75 2.76 17.10
N PRO A 134 -2.72 2.45 16.22
CA PRO A 134 -4.06 3.00 16.29
C PRO A 134 -4.81 2.54 17.55
N HIS A 135 -5.44 3.48 18.27
CA HIS A 135 -6.28 3.24 19.44
C HIS A 135 -7.68 3.79 19.23
N GLY A 136 -8.70 3.12 19.77
CA GLY A 136 -10.10 3.56 19.73
C GLY A 136 -11.00 2.70 18.87
N LYS A 137 -12.24 3.19 18.65
CA LYS A 137 -13.27 2.47 17.89
C LYS A 137 -13.49 3.02 16.49
N HIS A 138 -13.16 4.29 16.28
CA HIS A 138 -13.54 5.05 15.10
C HIS A 138 -12.31 5.60 14.41
N PHE A 139 -12.19 5.31 13.13
CA PHE A 139 -11.04 5.68 12.33
C PHE A 139 -11.50 6.25 11.00
N TRP A 140 -10.85 7.30 10.54
CA TRP A 140 -11.07 7.79 9.19
C TRP A 140 -9.75 8.09 8.49
N ASN A 141 -9.76 7.89 7.19
CA ASN A 141 -8.69 8.33 6.31
C ASN A 141 -9.32 9.07 5.14
N ALA A 142 -8.69 10.14 4.71
CA ALA A 142 -9.04 10.86 3.49
C ALA A 142 -7.78 11.09 2.66
N GLY A 143 -7.90 11.07 1.35
CA GLY A 143 -6.75 11.23 0.46
C GLY A 143 -7.14 11.83 -0.87
N ILE A 144 -6.14 12.41 -1.52
CA ILE A 144 -6.21 12.93 -2.89
C ILE A 144 -5.16 12.19 -3.70
N ASP A 145 -5.56 11.63 -4.82
CA ASP A 145 -4.69 11.04 -5.82
C ASP A 145 -4.71 11.87 -7.11
N TYR A 146 -3.58 11.91 -7.77
CA TYR A 146 -3.41 12.66 -9.01
C TYR A 146 -2.38 12.00 -9.90
N GLY A 147 -2.50 12.25 -11.20
CA GLY A 147 -1.49 11.80 -12.14
C GLY A 147 -1.68 12.30 -13.55
N TYR A 148 -0.63 12.08 -14.32
CA TYR A 148 -0.59 12.40 -15.72
C TYR A 148 0.18 11.34 -16.51
N ILE A 149 -0.43 10.85 -17.57
CA ILE A 149 0.18 9.84 -18.45
C ILE A 149 0.19 10.36 -19.88
N CYS A 150 1.36 10.38 -20.47
CA CYS A 150 1.55 10.59 -21.90
C CYS A 150 2.56 9.58 -22.46
N HIS A 151 2.88 9.66 -23.77
CA HIS A 151 3.75 8.69 -24.47
C HIS A 151 5.04 8.32 -23.76
N ARG A 152 5.68 9.26 -23.07
CA ARG A 152 7.00 9.08 -22.45
C ARG A 152 7.02 9.33 -20.94
N LEU A 153 5.98 9.97 -20.42
CA LEU A 153 5.95 10.43 -19.03
C LEU A 153 4.75 9.81 -18.33
N ASN A 154 5.01 9.24 -17.14
CA ASN A 154 4.00 8.76 -16.24
C ASN A 154 4.29 9.36 -14.84
N ILE A 155 3.39 10.21 -14.36
CA ILE A 155 3.44 10.81 -13.02
C ILE A 155 2.23 10.31 -12.25
N ASN A 156 2.44 9.86 -11.03
CA ASN A 156 1.37 9.52 -10.11
C ASN A 156 1.75 9.98 -8.70
N GLY A 157 0.76 10.42 -7.96
CA GLY A 157 0.93 10.80 -6.58
C GLY A 157 -0.34 10.57 -5.79
N GLU A 158 -0.17 10.33 -4.50
CA GLU A 158 -1.24 10.23 -3.52
C GLU A 158 -0.78 10.89 -2.22
N THR A 159 -1.66 11.68 -1.64
CA THR A 159 -1.46 12.25 -0.30
C THR A 159 -2.70 11.98 0.53
N ALA A 160 -2.51 11.38 1.68
CA ALA A 160 -3.59 10.99 2.59
C ALA A 160 -3.34 11.51 4.00
N ILE A 161 -4.43 11.71 4.74
CA ILE A 161 -4.47 12.13 6.13
C ILE A 161 -5.36 11.18 6.93
N ASN A 162 -5.05 10.97 8.19
CA ASN A 162 -5.86 10.20 9.13
C ASN A 162 -6.49 11.08 10.23
N ASN A 163 -7.27 10.47 11.13
CA ASN A 163 -7.91 11.16 12.26
C ASN A 163 -6.94 11.81 13.25
N ASP A 164 -5.66 11.45 13.24
CA ASP A 164 -4.62 12.09 14.07
C ASP A 164 -3.92 13.26 13.36
N ASN A 165 -4.49 13.74 12.25
CA ASN A 165 -3.91 14.76 11.38
C ASN A 165 -2.50 14.42 10.89
N ALA A 166 -2.18 13.14 10.83
CA ALA A 166 -0.92 12.66 10.33
C ALA A 166 -1.02 12.39 8.81
N ILE A 167 0.06 12.71 8.10
CA ILE A 167 0.10 12.69 6.64
C ILE A 167 0.95 11.53 6.16
N ALA A 168 0.50 10.92 5.07
CA ALA A 168 1.27 10.00 4.24
C ALA A 168 1.22 10.46 2.79
N THR A 169 2.36 10.48 2.09
CA THR A 169 2.42 10.82 0.67
C THR A 169 3.37 9.88 -0.07
N LEU A 170 2.97 9.52 -1.28
CA LEU A 170 3.75 8.73 -2.22
C LEU A 170 3.65 9.39 -3.59
N ASN A 171 4.78 9.70 -4.19
CA ASN A 171 4.87 10.32 -5.50
C ASN A 171 5.82 9.53 -6.37
N SER A 172 5.47 9.34 -7.63
CA SER A 172 6.30 8.63 -8.60
C SER A 172 6.33 9.35 -9.94
N ILE A 173 7.48 9.30 -10.57
CA ILE A 173 7.70 9.74 -11.93
C ILE A 173 8.46 8.66 -12.70
N SER A 174 7.98 8.31 -13.87
CA SER A 174 8.67 7.41 -14.79
C SER A 174 8.78 8.10 -16.15
N TYR A 175 9.99 8.16 -16.69
CA TYR A 175 10.25 8.79 -17.98
C TYR A 175 11.01 7.87 -18.92
N ARG A 176 10.47 7.71 -20.12
CA ARG A 176 11.07 6.92 -21.21
C ARG A 176 11.96 7.82 -22.05
N PHE A 177 13.25 7.81 -21.79
CA PHE A 177 14.25 8.57 -22.55
C PHE A 177 14.38 8.05 -23.98
N LEU A 178 14.48 6.73 -24.11
CA LEU A 178 14.56 6.00 -25.38
C LEU A 178 13.53 4.87 -25.37
N PRO A 179 13.18 4.29 -26.52
CA PRO A 179 12.27 3.13 -26.56
C PRO A 179 12.70 1.95 -25.68
N ASN A 180 14.00 1.85 -25.40
CA ASN A 180 14.64 0.80 -24.62
C ASN A 180 15.27 1.29 -23.29
N LEU A 181 15.05 2.54 -22.89
CA LEU A 181 15.60 3.11 -21.66
C LEU A 181 14.51 3.90 -20.92
N THR A 182 14.18 3.44 -19.73
CA THR A 182 13.23 4.09 -18.82
C THR A 182 13.90 4.34 -17.47
N ALA A 183 13.73 5.53 -16.90
CA ALA A 183 14.06 5.82 -15.52
C ALA A 183 12.80 6.05 -14.70
N THR A 184 12.85 5.65 -13.44
CA THR A 184 11.75 5.79 -12.47
C THR A 184 12.30 6.35 -11.18
N ALA A 185 11.61 7.33 -10.61
CA ALA A 185 11.89 7.82 -9.26
C ALA A 185 10.61 7.81 -8.43
N ILE A 186 10.73 7.48 -7.14
CA ILE A 186 9.63 7.44 -6.19
C ILE A 186 10.08 8.17 -4.94
N GLN A 187 9.26 9.11 -4.49
CA GLN A 187 9.40 9.76 -3.20
C GLN A 187 8.28 9.28 -2.31
N ARG A 188 8.59 8.95 -1.05
CA ARG A 188 7.61 8.56 -0.03
C ARG A 188 7.89 9.25 1.29
N PHE A 189 6.82 9.62 1.97
CA PHE A 189 6.85 10.15 3.32
C PHE A 189 5.64 9.63 4.07
N TYR A 190 5.86 8.91 5.16
CA TYR A 190 4.83 8.37 6.04
C TYR A 190 5.13 8.81 7.47
N SER A 191 4.31 9.71 7.99
CA SER A 191 4.42 10.12 9.39
C SER A 191 4.41 8.90 10.32
N TYR A 192 5.19 8.92 11.39
CA TYR A 192 5.17 7.87 12.40
C TYR A 192 3.83 7.79 13.17
N ARG A 193 2.95 8.80 13.03
CA ARG A 193 1.59 8.81 13.59
C ARG A 193 0.51 8.43 12.56
N TYR A 194 0.89 8.29 11.28
CA TYR A 194 -0.06 7.89 10.25
C TYR A 194 -0.32 6.40 10.35
N TYR A 195 -1.57 6.03 10.17
CA TYR A 195 -1.96 4.64 9.93
C TYR A 195 -3.18 4.58 9.03
N SER A 196 -3.33 3.45 8.35
CA SER A 196 -4.51 3.09 7.58
C SER A 196 -4.75 1.59 7.69
N LEU A 197 -5.99 1.20 7.94
CA LEU A 197 -6.36 -0.20 8.15
C LEU A 197 -6.37 -1.02 6.85
N PHE A 198 -6.58 -0.37 5.71
CA PHE A 198 -6.76 -1.02 4.42
C PHE A 198 -5.65 -0.70 3.41
N SER A 199 -4.85 0.31 3.65
CA SER A 199 -3.83 0.72 2.68
C SER A 199 -2.64 -0.23 2.67
N SER A 200 -2.13 -0.47 1.47
CA SER A 200 -0.86 -1.13 1.21
C SER A 200 -0.12 -0.33 0.15
N SER A 201 1.09 0.08 0.44
CA SER A 201 1.89 0.89 -0.46
C SER A 201 3.36 0.49 -0.40
N PHE A 202 4.17 1.04 -1.31
CA PHE A 202 5.60 0.81 -1.34
C PHE A 202 6.25 1.35 -0.06
N SER A 203 6.89 0.49 0.71
CA SER A 203 7.64 0.84 1.92
C SER A 203 8.78 -0.17 2.15
N ASP A 204 9.87 0.29 2.71
CA ASP A 204 10.98 -0.56 3.17
C ASP A 204 10.67 -1.18 4.53
N GLY A 205 9.98 -0.46 5.39
CA GLY A 205 9.56 -0.91 6.72
C GLY A 205 8.37 -1.87 6.76
N GLY A 206 7.74 -2.16 5.61
CA GLY A 206 6.59 -3.06 5.49
C GLY A 206 5.26 -2.49 5.96
N SER A 207 5.22 -1.21 6.35
CA SER A 207 3.99 -0.49 6.74
C SER A 207 4.01 0.94 6.22
N ILE A 208 2.81 1.54 6.05
CA ILE A 208 2.66 2.95 5.67
C ILE A 208 2.72 3.81 6.94
N GLN A 209 3.83 3.73 7.65
CA GLN A 209 4.06 4.45 8.89
C GLN A 209 5.56 4.58 9.14
N ASN A 210 5.99 5.71 9.71
CA ASN A 210 7.35 5.90 10.19
C ASN A 210 8.43 5.72 9.12
N GLU A 211 8.25 6.29 7.93
CA GLU A 211 9.23 6.15 6.85
C GLU A 211 9.27 7.40 5.96
N SER A 212 10.46 7.83 5.62
CA SER A 212 10.73 8.82 4.57
C SER A 212 11.80 8.27 3.64
N GLY A 213 11.55 8.26 2.33
CA GLY A 213 12.50 7.62 1.43
C GLY A 213 12.42 8.08 0.00
N ILE A 214 13.50 7.80 -0.72
CA ILE A 214 13.65 8.06 -2.15
C ILE A 214 14.18 6.80 -2.82
N TYR A 215 13.46 6.37 -3.83
CA TYR A 215 13.86 5.29 -4.73
C TYR A 215 14.15 5.88 -6.11
N ALA A 216 15.23 5.46 -6.74
CA ALA A 216 15.54 5.79 -8.12
C ALA A 216 16.08 4.55 -8.84
N GLY A 217 15.61 4.32 -10.06
CA GLY A 217 16.06 3.17 -10.81
C GLY A 217 15.87 3.31 -12.32
N ILE A 218 16.53 2.42 -13.05
CA ILE A 218 16.52 2.37 -14.50
C ILE A 218 16.25 0.95 -15.00
N THR A 219 15.57 0.90 -16.14
CA THR A 219 15.45 -0.31 -16.96
C THR A 219 16.01 0.01 -18.33
N TRP A 220 17.02 -0.75 -18.76
CA TRP A 220 17.70 -0.54 -20.03
C TRP A 220 17.87 -1.84 -20.80
N MET A 221 17.49 -1.85 -22.05
CA MET A 221 17.66 -2.98 -22.99
C MET A 221 18.57 -2.55 -24.14
N PRO A 222 19.90 -2.48 -23.94
CA PRO A 222 20.83 -2.00 -24.97
C PRO A 222 20.76 -2.82 -26.27
N ILE A 223 20.51 -4.10 -26.16
CA ILE A 223 20.25 -5.02 -27.27
C ILE A 223 19.07 -5.94 -26.94
N ALA A 224 18.45 -6.52 -27.96
CA ALA A 224 17.20 -7.29 -27.82
C ALA A 224 17.25 -8.49 -26.82
N ARG A 225 18.43 -8.94 -26.44
CA ARG A 225 18.64 -10.10 -25.56
C ARG A 225 19.18 -9.74 -24.19
N LEU A 226 19.58 -8.51 -23.96
CA LEU A 226 20.17 -8.03 -22.70
C LEU A 226 19.23 -7.02 -22.05
N SER A 227 18.79 -7.31 -20.84
CA SER A 227 18.05 -6.41 -19.97
C SER A 227 18.88 -6.09 -18.74
N ILE A 228 19.07 -4.81 -18.46
CA ILE A 228 19.76 -4.29 -17.29
C ILE A 228 18.74 -3.55 -16.43
N LEU A 229 18.67 -3.95 -15.16
CA LEU A 229 17.89 -3.31 -14.12
C LEU A 229 18.87 -2.78 -13.07
N ALA A 230 18.73 -1.53 -12.67
CA ALA A 230 19.49 -1.00 -11.55
C ALA A 230 18.60 -0.08 -10.72
N TYR A 231 18.73 -0.14 -9.40
CA TYR A 231 18.09 0.81 -8.51
C TYR A 231 18.92 1.11 -7.27
N THR A 232 18.59 2.23 -6.66
CA THR A 232 18.98 2.62 -5.30
C THR A 232 17.74 3.04 -4.54
N ASP A 233 17.60 2.61 -3.31
CA ASP A 233 16.51 2.98 -2.40
C ASP A 233 17.07 3.38 -1.05
N TYR A 234 16.83 4.60 -0.66
CA TYR A 234 17.17 5.11 0.67
C TYR A 234 15.88 5.31 1.48
N ALA A 235 15.87 4.78 2.69
CA ALA A 235 14.79 4.94 3.65
C ALA A 235 15.32 5.43 5.00
N TYR A 236 14.66 6.42 5.56
CA TYR A 236 14.89 6.97 6.89
C TYR A 236 13.65 6.74 7.76
N PHE A 237 13.87 6.27 8.98
CA PHE A 237 12.86 5.96 9.97
C PHE A 237 13.07 6.87 11.19
N PRO A 238 12.28 7.96 11.33
CA PRO A 238 12.47 8.94 12.40
C PRO A 238 12.09 8.43 13.78
N TRP A 239 11.29 7.37 13.89
CA TRP A 239 10.84 6.76 15.14
C TRP A 239 11.39 5.34 15.30
N ALA A 240 11.38 4.85 16.54
CA ALA A 240 11.80 3.49 16.90
C ALA A 240 11.12 2.41 16.04
N LYS A 241 11.86 1.36 15.74
CA LYS A 241 11.40 0.13 15.07
C LYS A 241 11.59 -1.06 16.01
N TYR A 242 11.05 -2.21 15.63
CA TYR A 242 11.29 -3.45 16.37
C TYR A 242 12.81 -3.69 16.52
N GLN A 243 13.27 -3.86 17.75
CA GLN A 243 14.68 -4.02 18.15
C GLN A 243 15.60 -2.80 17.92
N ILE A 244 15.05 -1.66 17.48
CA ILE A 244 15.82 -0.43 17.27
C ILE A 244 15.10 0.70 17.99
N SER A 245 15.70 1.24 19.07
CA SER A 245 15.08 2.26 19.92
C SER A 245 15.25 3.68 19.41
N GLU A 246 16.09 3.89 18.42
CA GLU A 246 16.46 5.20 17.87
C GLU A 246 16.07 5.33 16.40
N ALA A 247 16.21 6.55 15.86
CA ALA A 247 16.06 6.78 14.43
C ALA A 247 17.08 5.95 13.65
N SER A 248 16.66 5.41 12.52
CA SER A 248 17.49 4.52 11.71
C SER A 248 17.31 4.78 10.23
N HIS A 249 18.18 4.23 9.43
CA HIS A 249 18.09 4.31 7.97
C HIS A 249 18.45 2.98 7.33
N SER A 250 18.00 2.82 6.10
CA SER A 250 18.30 1.67 5.24
C SER A 250 18.74 2.17 3.88
N TRP A 251 19.67 1.48 3.26
CA TRP A 251 20.11 1.75 1.90
C TRP A 251 20.21 0.44 1.13
N ASP A 252 19.37 0.28 0.14
CA ASP A 252 19.27 -0.92 -0.69
C ASP A 252 19.63 -0.58 -2.14
N ASN A 253 20.58 -1.33 -2.71
CA ASN A 253 21.04 -1.12 -4.07
C ASN A 253 21.05 -2.45 -4.82
N LEU A 254 20.65 -2.43 -6.08
CA LEU A 254 20.69 -3.59 -6.96
C LEU A 254 21.16 -3.20 -8.35
N ILE A 255 22.02 -4.01 -8.93
CA ILE A 255 22.30 -4.04 -10.36
C ILE A 255 22.12 -5.49 -10.82
N GLN A 256 21.24 -5.70 -11.77
CA GLN A 256 20.91 -7.00 -12.31
C GLN A 256 21.02 -6.97 -13.83
N ALA A 257 21.73 -7.91 -14.43
CA ALA A 257 21.77 -8.12 -15.85
C ALA A 257 21.15 -9.48 -16.22
N THR A 258 20.25 -9.48 -17.17
CA THR A 258 19.59 -10.71 -17.67
C THR A 258 19.88 -10.85 -19.16
N TYR A 259 20.56 -11.93 -19.53
CA TYR A 259 20.85 -12.23 -20.93
C TYR A 259 20.11 -13.50 -21.36
N SER A 260 19.31 -13.41 -22.42
CA SER A 260 18.46 -14.51 -22.89
C SER A 260 18.88 -14.98 -24.28
N ILE A 261 19.23 -16.29 -24.42
CA ILE A 261 19.54 -16.94 -25.70
C ILE A 261 18.59 -18.10 -25.89
N LYS A 262 17.67 -17.99 -26.85
CA LYS A 262 16.70 -19.05 -27.17
C LYS A 262 15.96 -19.55 -25.91
N ARG A 263 16.31 -20.74 -25.39
CA ARG A 263 15.69 -21.37 -24.21
C ARG A 263 16.51 -21.16 -22.92
N PHE A 264 17.67 -20.51 -23.00
CA PHE A 264 18.55 -20.27 -21.86
C PHE A 264 18.44 -18.81 -21.41
N THR A 265 18.35 -18.61 -20.11
CA THR A 265 18.39 -17.29 -19.48
C THR A 265 19.49 -17.28 -18.43
N LEU A 266 20.45 -16.36 -18.57
CA LEU A 266 21.50 -16.12 -17.61
C LEU A 266 21.13 -14.86 -16.81
N LEU A 267 21.10 -15.00 -15.51
CA LEU A 267 20.90 -13.90 -14.54
C LEU A 267 22.22 -13.66 -13.84
N MET A 268 22.68 -12.41 -13.82
CA MET A 268 23.90 -11.95 -13.13
C MET A 268 23.56 -10.78 -12.21
#